data_6b849cde8ad68eac532a28a09e9799b1
#
_entry.id   6b849cde8ad68eac532a28a09e9799b1
#
_cell.length_a   1.000
_cell.length_b   1.000
_cell.length_c   1.000
_cell.angle_alpha   90.00
_cell.angle_beta   90.00
_cell.angle_gamma   90.00
#
_symmetry.space_group_name_H-M   'P 1'
#
loop_
_entity.id
_entity.type
_entity.pdbx_description
1 polymer ?
#
loop_
_entity_poly.entity_id
_entity_poly.type
_entity_poly.pdbx_seq_one_letter_code
_entity_poly.pdbx_strand_id
1 'polypeptide(L)'
;MKHLFKYISSIFFTICFILFFVVLGFLAFQLKDVPNITKANLQDPLSSEIYDKNLNLIATVGAEKREYVSISDIPQNVKDAVLSVEDSRFYSHIGVDPKRLTKAMLVNIQSNSAKEGASTITQQVIKHS
;
A
#
# COMPACT_ATOMS: atom_id res chain seq x y z
N MET A 1 -37.88 -33.94 10.80
CA MET A 1 -37.36 -32.58 10.71
C MET A 1 -35.99 -32.38 11.37
N LYS A 2 -35.79 -32.81 12.63
CA LYS A 2 -34.50 -32.61 13.36
C LYS A 2 -33.28 -33.28 12.71
N HIS A 3 -33.42 -34.45 12.09
CA HIS A 3 -32.33 -35.14 11.39
C HIS A 3 -31.94 -34.44 10.10
N LEU A 4 -32.93 -33.99 9.30
CA LEU A 4 -32.68 -33.25 8.07
C LEU A 4 -31.90 -31.95 8.33
N PHE A 5 -32.29 -31.21 9.36
CA PHE A 5 -31.59 -29.98 9.79
C PHE A 5 -30.11 -30.25 10.19
N LYS A 6 -29.84 -31.36 10.89
CA LYS A 6 -28.47 -31.75 11.25
C LYS A 6 -27.62 -32.07 10.01
N TYR A 7 -28.17 -32.78 9.03
CA TYR A 7 -27.47 -33.08 7.80
C TYR A 7 -27.16 -31.80 6.98
N ILE A 8 -28.13 -30.90 6.82
CA ILE A 8 -27.94 -29.62 6.13
C ILE A 8 -26.88 -28.77 6.85
N SER A 9 -26.96 -28.69 8.18
CA SER A 9 -25.95 -27.97 8.98
C SER A 9 -24.55 -28.59 8.81
N SER A 10 -24.43 -29.92 8.86
CA SER A 10 -23.15 -30.61 8.68
C SER A 10 -22.57 -30.33 7.28
N ILE A 11 -23.37 -30.41 6.23
CA ILE A 11 -22.95 -30.12 4.84
C ILE A 11 -22.46 -28.66 4.74
N PHE A 12 -23.22 -27.73 5.32
CA PHE A 12 -22.84 -26.31 5.32
C PHE A 12 -21.48 -26.09 5.98
N PHE A 13 -21.27 -26.64 7.19
CA PHE A 13 -19.97 -26.51 7.87
C PHE A 13 -18.83 -27.17 7.11
N THR A 14 -19.07 -28.31 6.46
CA THR A 14 -18.06 -28.98 5.64
C THR A 14 -17.68 -28.11 4.44
N ILE A 15 -18.63 -27.49 3.76
CA ILE A 15 -18.38 -26.59 2.63
C ILE A 15 -17.59 -25.36 3.10
N CYS A 16 -17.99 -24.74 4.21
CA CYS A 16 -17.26 -23.60 4.80
C CYS A 16 -15.82 -23.96 5.16
N PHE A 17 -15.62 -25.17 5.71
CA PHE A 17 -14.29 -25.66 6.07
C PHE A 17 -13.40 -25.86 4.84
N ILE A 18 -13.93 -26.48 3.80
CA ILE A 18 -13.19 -26.67 2.53
C ILE A 18 -12.85 -25.30 1.92
N LEU A 19 -13.83 -24.39 1.86
CA LEU A 19 -13.62 -23.04 1.31
C LEU A 19 -12.54 -22.28 2.09
N PHE A 20 -12.53 -22.39 3.41
CA PHE A 20 -11.50 -21.80 4.27
C PHE A 20 -10.09 -22.26 3.89
N PHE A 21 -9.91 -23.58 3.72
CA PHE A 21 -8.59 -24.11 3.33
C PHE A 21 -8.20 -23.78 1.91
N VAL A 22 -9.15 -23.69 0.97
CA VAL A 22 -8.90 -23.23 -0.40
C VAL A 22 -8.42 -21.77 -0.39
N VAL A 23 -9.09 -20.90 0.37
CA VAL A 23 -8.67 -19.49 0.52
C VAL A 23 -7.29 -19.40 1.19
N LEU A 24 -7.05 -20.18 2.24
CA LEU A 24 -5.76 -20.20 2.93
C LEU A 24 -4.62 -20.67 2.00
N GLY A 25 -4.85 -21.72 1.22
CA GLY A 25 -3.91 -22.21 0.23
C GLY A 25 -3.63 -21.22 -0.89
N PHE A 26 -4.66 -20.51 -1.36
CA PHE A 26 -4.52 -19.43 -2.33
C PHE A 26 -3.68 -18.27 -1.79
N LEU A 27 -3.95 -17.84 -0.55
CA LEU A 27 -3.15 -16.80 0.11
C LEU A 27 -1.70 -17.23 0.30
N ALA A 28 -1.46 -18.47 0.73
CA ALA A 28 -0.11 -19.00 0.88
C ALA A 28 0.64 -19.09 -0.44
N PHE A 29 -0.07 -19.41 -1.53
CA PHE A 29 0.50 -19.41 -2.88
C PHE A 29 0.93 -18.01 -3.31
N GLN A 30 0.09 -16.99 -3.08
CA GLN A 30 0.41 -15.60 -3.41
C GLN A 30 1.61 -15.06 -2.62
N LEU A 31 1.83 -15.56 -1.39
CA LEU A 31 2.96 -15.14 -0.56
C LEU A 31 4.33 -15.70 -1.01
N LYS A 32 4.34 -16.71 -1.88
CA LYS A 32 5.61 -17.30 -2.38
C LYS A 32 6.41 -16.33 -3.25
N ASP A 33 5.73 -15.50 -4.01
CA ASP A 33 6.33 -14.62 -5.01
C ASP A 33 6.45 -13.17 -4.52
N VAL A 34 6.32 -12.96 -3.18
CA VAL A 34 6.53 -11.63 -2.61
C VAL A 34 8.02 -11.27 -2.70
N PRO A 35 8.39 -10.26 -3.50
CA PRO A 35 9.77 -9.87 -3.63
C PRO A 35 10.32 -9.31 -2.31
N ASN A 36 11.58 -9.60 -2.02
CA ASN A 36 12.27 -8.96 -0.91
C ASN A 36 12.54 -7.51 -1.27
N ILE A 37 11.76 -6.61 -0.71
CA ILE A 37 11.95 -5.18 -0.90
C ILE A 37 13.17 -4.74 -0.10
N THR A 38 14.23 -4.39 -0.81
CA THR A 38 15.45 -3.82 -0.22
C THR A 38 15.38 -2.30 -0.27
N LYS A 39 16.18 -1.63 0.57
CA LYS A 39 16.26 -0.17 0.56
C LYS A 39 16.67 0.39 -0.80
N ALA A 40 17.44 -0.36 -1.59
CA ALA A 40 17.83 0.03 -2.94
C ALA A 40 16.65 0.04 -3.93
N ASN A 41 15.67 -0.85 -3.77
CA ASN A 41 14.47 -0.89 -4.60
C ASN A 41 13.50 0.29 -4.35
N LEU A 42 13.66 0.96 -3.19
CA LEU A 42 12.85 2.11 -2.80
C LEU A 42 13.49 3.45 -3.20
N GLN A 43 14.67 3.41 -3.84
CA GLN A 43 15.34 4.61 -4.29
C GLN A 43 15.01 4.86 -5.76
N ASP A 44 14.32 5.96 -6.02
CA ASP A 44 14.12 6.44 -7.38
C ASP A 44 15.44 6.84 -8.04
N PRO A 45 15.60 6.63 -9.35
CA PRO A 45 16.76 7.11 -10.08
C PRO A 45 16.84 8.64 -9.98
N LEU A 46 18.00 9.13 -9.54
CA LEU A 46 18.29 10.56 -9.48
C LEU A 46 18.62 11.11 -10.85
N SER A 47 18.45 12.42 -11.00
CA SER A 47 18.94 13.14 -12.18
C SER A 47 20.46 13.08 -12.24
N SER A 48 21.01 12.97 -13.45
CA SER A 48 22.46 13.10 -13.67
C SER A 48 22.85 14.57 -13.74
N GLU A 49 23.85 14.96 -13.00
CA GLU A 49 24.37 16.33 -12.99
C GLU A 49 25.67 16.43 -13.80
N ILE A 50 25.75 17.44 -14.64
CA ILE A 50 26.93 17.72 -15.49
C ILE A 50 27.62 18.97 -14.96
N TYR A 51 28.90 18.84 -14.64
CA TYR A 51 29.71 19.92 -14.08
C TYR A 51 30.81 20.36 -15.07
N ASP A 52 31.23 21.62 -14.98
CA ASP A 52 32.41 22.11 -15.65
C ASP A 52 33.69 21.67 -14.93
N LYS A 53 34.86 22.04 -15.53
CA LYS A 53 36.18 21.75 -14.93
C LYS A 53 36.41 22.39 -13.57
N ASN A 54 35.62 23.40 -13.20
CA ASN A 54 35.68 24.12 -11.92
C ASN A 54 34.61 23.66 -10.93
N LEU A 55 33.91 22.55 -11.23
CA LEU A 55 32.79 21.99 -10.44
C LEU A 55 31.56 22.89 -10.37
N ASN A 56 31.36 23.78 -11.34
CA ASN A 56 30.09 24.49 -11.48
C ASN A 56 29.08 23.62 -12.21
N LEU A 57 27.89 23.54 -11.72
CA LEU A 57 26.79 22.78 -12.34
C LEU A 57 26.41 23.47 -13.68
N ILE A 58 26.58 22.75 -14.80
CA ILE A 58 26.21 23.20 -16.12
C ILE A 58 24.77 22.81 -16.48
N ALA A 59 24.44 21.55 -16.22
CA ALA A 59 23.13 21.01 -16.58
C ALA A 59 22.74 19.82 -15.69
N THR A 60 21.43 19.63 -15.53
CA THR A 60 20.83 18.44 -14.92
C THR A 60 20.08 17.68 -16.00
N VAL A 61 20.42 16.41 -16.23
CA VAL A 61 19.82 15.55 -17.25
C VAL A 61 19.07 14.41 -16.58
N GLY A 62 17.82 14.23 -16.94
CA GLY A 62 16.94 13.18 -16.43
C GLY A 62 15.53 13.39 -16.93
N ALA A 63 14.71 12.33 -16.90
CA ALA A 63 13.28 12.40 -17.25
C ALA A 63 12.51 13.34 -16.30
N GLU A 64 12.93 13.36 -15.03
CA GLU A 64 12.38 14.22 -13.98
C GLU A 64 13.53 14.83 -13.19
N LYS A 65 13.35 16.09 -12.75
CA LYS A 65 14.30 16.74 -11.84
C LYS A 65 14.01 16.25 -10.43
N ARG A 66 14.80 15.27 -9.97
CA ARG A 66 14.71 14.71 -8.62
C ARG A 66 15.95 15.01 -7.82
N GLU A 67 15.76 15.51 -6.62
CA GLU A 67 16.78 15.75 -5.63
C GLU A 67 16.45 14.96 -4.38
N TYR A 68 17.43 14.26 -3.84
CA TYR A 68 17.25 13.52 -2.58
C TYR A 68 17.38 14.47 -1.40
N VAL A 69 16.33 14.52 -0.59
CA VAL A 69 16.33 15.26 0.67
C VAL A 69 16.14 14.27 1.82
N SER A 70 17.00 14.35 2.83
CA SER A 70 16.85 13.52 4.03
C SER A 70 15.58 13.87 4.78
N ILE A 71 14.91 12.87 5.35
CA ILE A 71 13.68 13.08 6.14
C ILE A 71 13.93 14.01 7.35
N SER A 72 15.16 14.06 7.86
CA SER A 72 15.59 14.99 8.94
C SER A 72 15.54 16.44 8.51
N ASP A 73 15.78 16.71 7.22
CA ASP A 73 15.91 18.06 6.68
C ASP A 73 14.55 18.63 6.22
N ILE A 74 13.52 17.76 6.17
CA ILE A 74 12.15 18.17 5.87
C ILE A 74 11.50 18.76 7.13
N PRO A 75 10.98 20.01 7.07
CA PRO A 75 10.28 20.62 8.18
C PRO A 75 9.06 19.80 8.64
N GLN A 76 8.80 19.79 9.95
CA GLN A 76 7.73 18.97 10.53
C GLN A 76 6.35 19.31 9.95
N ASN A 77 6.04 20.59 9.75
CA ASN A 77 4.78 21.04 9.16
C ASN A 77 4.53 20.49 7.74
N VAL A 78 5.59 20.27 6.96
CA VAL A 78 5.47 19.64 5.63
C VAL A 78 5.13 18.16 5.77
N LYS A 79 5.81 17.44 6.67
CA LYS A 79 5.50 16.04 6.98
C LYS A 79 4.06 15.89 7.45
N ASP A 80 3.62 16.75 8.37
CA ASP A 80 2.27 16.72 8.92
C ASP A 80 1.21 17.05 7.86
N ALA A 81 1.50 17.96 6.94
CA ALA A 81 0.61 18.28 5.82
C ALA A 81 0.41 17.07 4.90
N VAL A 82 1.50 16.41 4.49
CA VAL A 82 1.43 15.19 3.65
C VAL A 82 0.68 14.09 4.38
N LEU A 83 1.02 13.81 5.63
CA LEU A 83 0.35 12.78 6.42
C LEU A 83 -1.15 13.06 6.59
N SER A 84 -1.52 14.31 6.81
CA SER A 84 -2.92 14.71 7.00
C SER A 84 -3.79 14.43 5.76
N VAL A 85 -3.24 14.61 4.58
CA VAL A 85 -3.95 14.42 3.32
C VAL A 85 -3.92 12.96 2.87
N GLU A 86 -2.74 12.36 2.86
CA GLU A 86 -2.53 11.03 2.29
C GLU A 86 -2.87 9.91 3.29
N ASP A 87 -2.45 10.06 4.55
CA ASP A 87 -2.58 9.01 5.54
C ASP A 87 -2.61 9.55 6.97
N SER A 88 -3.67 10.21 7.35
CA SER A 88 -3.82 10.88 8.64
C SER A 88 -3.62 9.98 9.87
N ARG A 89 -3.64 8.66 9.68
CA ARG A 89 -3.43 7.66 10.73
C ARG A 89 -2.18 6.80 10.52
N PHE A 90 -1.21 7.29 9.75
CA PHE A 90 0.02 6.60 9.38
C PHE A 90 0.71 5.89 10.56
N TYR A 91 0.80 6.55 11.72
CA TYR A 91 1.42 5.99 12.92
C TYR A 91 0.50 5.03 13.72
N SER A 92 -0.74 4.83 13.28
CA SER A 92 -1.74 4.02 14.01
C SER A 92 -1.99 2.66 13.39
N HIS A 93 -1.35 2.34 12.26
CA HIS A 93 -1.52 1.08 11.55
C HIS A 93 -0.16 0.50 11.08
N ILE A 94 -0.15 -0.75 10.68
CA ILE A 94 1.04 -1.52 10.27
C ILE A 94 1.23 -1.57 8.73
N GLY A 95 0.85 -0.51 8.02
CA GLY A 95 0.93 -0.44 6.55
C GLY A 95 -0.41 -0.57 5.84
N VAL A 96 -1.41 -1.16 6.46
CA VAL A 96 -2.81 -1.20 6.00
C VAL A 96 -3.69 -0.60 7.08
N ASP A 97 -4.62 0.27 6.70
CA ASP A 97 -5.60 0.87 7.61
C ASP A 97 -6.99 0.23 7.42
N PRO A 98 -7.38 -0.76 8.27
CA PRO A 98 -8.66 -1.44 8.13
C PRO A 98 -9.87 -0.52 8.31
N LYS A 99 -9.76 0.51 9.17
CA LYS A 99 -10.87 1.46 9.39
C LYS A 99 -11.10 2.34 8.17
N ARG A 100 -10.01 2.84 7.53
CA ARG A 100 -10.09 3.62 6.29
C ARG A 100 -10.63 2.76 5.15
N LEU A 101 -10.17 1.52 5.05
CA LEU A 101 -10.65 0.57 4.05
C LEU A 101 -12.16 0.32 4.19
N THR A 102 -12.63 0.03 5.40
CA THR A 102 -14.07 -0.20 5.66
C THR A 102 -14.90 1.03 5.34
N LYS A 103 -14.43 2.24 5.75
CA LYS A 103 -15.10 3.49 5.45
C LYS A 103 -15.20 3.72 3.92
N ALA A 104 -14.09 3.57 3.20
CA ALA A 104 -14.04 3.75 1.75
C ALA A 104 -14.97 2.75 1.03
N MET A 105 -15.01 1.50 1.48
CA MET A 105 -15.95 0.50 0.93
C MET A 105 -17.41 0.94 1.10
N LEU A 106 -17.79 1.39 2.30
CA LEU A 106 -19.16 1.85 2.57
C LEU A 106 -19.54 3.06 1.72
N VAL A 107 -18.67 4.08 1.64
CA VAL A 107 -18.91 5.28 0.83
C VAL A 107 -19.01 4.95 -0.66
N ASN A 108 -18.13 4.10 -1.16
CA ASN A 108 -18.11 3.69 -2.56
C ASN A 108 -19.36 2.87 -2.94
N ILE A 109 -19.84 1.99 -2.06
CA ILE A 109 -21.10 1.26 -2.24
C ILE A 109 -22.29 2.24 -2.23
N GLN A 110 -22.36 3.15 -1.27
CA GLN A 110 -23.46 4.11 -1.17
C GLN A 110 -23.50 5.09 -2.34
N SER A 111 -22.35 5.50 -2.85
CA SER A 111 -22.25 6.46 -3.96
C SER A 111 -22.29 5.82 -5.33
N ASN A 112 -22.29 4.48 -5.41
CA ASN A 112 -22.16 3.69 -6.62
C ASN A 112 -20.98 4.15 -7.53
N SER A 113 -19.91 4.64 -6.91
CA SER A 113 -18.71 5.16 -7.59
C SER A 113 -17.49 5.10 -6.65
N ALA A 114 -16.29 5.03 -7.22
CA ALA A 114 -15.03 5.05 -6.46
C ALA A 114 -14.67 6.48 -6.02
N LYS A 115 -15.33 6.98 -4.98
CA LYS A 115 -15.13 8.33 -4.45
C LYS A 115 -14.03 8.44 -3.40
N GLU A 116 -13.88 7.43 -2.55
CA GLU A 116 -12.84 7.41 -1.52
C GLU A 116 -11.79 6.34 -1.79
N GLY A 117 -10.52 6.74 -1.76
CA GLY A 117 -9.36 5.84 -1.77
C GLY A 117 -9.00 5.40 -0.35
N ALA A 118 -8.59 4.14 -0.21
CA ALA A 118 -8.20 3.55 1.07
C ALA A 118 -6.70 3.24 1.15
N SER A 119 -5.91 3.59 0.13
CA SER A 119 -4.47 3.31 0.09
C SER A 119 -3.71 4.14 1.13
N THR A 120 -2.81 3.47 1.84
CA THR A 120 -1.89 4.10 2.79
C THR A 120 -0.60 4.52 2.09
N ILE A 121 0.20 5.41 2.71
CA ILE A 121 1.53 5.79 2.19
C ILE A 121 2.41 4.54 2.00
N THR A 122 2.38 3.60 2.92
CA THR A 122 3.14 2.33 2.81
C THR A 122 2.77 1.56 1.54
N GLN A 123 1.47 1.46 1.22
CA GLN A 123 1.01 0.80 0.00
C GLN A 123 1.39 1.58 -1.27
N GLN A 124 1.35 2.92 -1.21
CA GLN A 124 1.77 3.76 -2.32
C GLN A 124 3.26 3.60 -2.63
N VAL A 125 4.12 3.59 -1.61
CA VAL A 125 5.57 3.37 -1.77
C VAL A 125 5.84 2.03 -2.45
N ILE A 126 5.21 0.94 -1.99
CA ILE A 126 5.39 -0.39 -2.60
C ILE A 126 4.88 -0.43 -4.04
N LYS A 127 3.79 0.26 -4.33
CA LYS A 127 3.20 0.28 -5.68
C LYS A 127 4.09 1.00 -6.71
N HIS A 128 4.88 1.97 -6.27
CA HIS A 128 5.71 2.81 -7.12
C HIS A 128 7.19 2.42 -7.11
N SER A 129 7.57 1.42 -6.32
CA SER A 129 8.90 0.80 -6.35
C SER A 129 8.94 -0.37 -7.33
#